data_dc620dc2a768cfe41543bff821bc8e45
#
_entry.id   dc620dc2a768cfe41543bff821bc8e45
#
_cell.length_a   1.000
_cell.length_b   1.000
_cell.length_c   1.000
_cell.angle_alpha   90.00
_cell.angle_beta   90.00
_cell.angle_gamma   90.00
#
_symmetry.space_group_name_H-M   'P 1'
#
loop_
_entity.id
_entity.type
_entity.pdbx_description
1 polymer ?
#
loop_
_entity_poly.entity_id
_entity_poly.type
_entity_poly.pdbx_seq_one_letter_code
_entity_poly.pdbx_strand_id
1 'polypeptide(L)'
;MAPGADAVRVVAAAPTGCTERGEVEVSVKDRLGPYERNPRKVRDELETLARNEAPGLSADTVQPLDGPEDGSQRWRAWRCRG
;
A
#
# COMPACT_ATOMS: atom_id res chain seq x y z
N MET A 1 1.51 -13.54 0.05
CA MET A 1 1.49 -12.35 -0.80
C MET A 1 1.00 -12.74 -2.19
N ALA A 2 0.20 -11.91 -2.83
CA ALA A 2 -0.32 -12.21 -4.16
C ALA A 2 0.81 -12.30 -5.20
N PRO A 3 0.61 -13.08 -6.28
CA PRO A 3 1.61 -13.15 -7.34
C PRO A 3 1.93 -11.75 -7.89
N GLY A 4 3.21 -11.44 -7.99
CA GLY A 4 3.66 -10.14 -8.48
C GLY A 4 3.80 -9.06 -7.40
N ALA A 5 3.23 -9.28 -6.21
CA ALA A 5 3.29 -8.27 -5.16
C ALA A 5 4.71 -8.06 -4.63
N ASP A 6 5.53 -9.08 -4.66
CA ASP A 6 6.92 -9.00 -4.22
C ASP A 6 7.77 -8.12 -5.16
N ALA A 7 7.30 -7.90 -6.38
CA ALA A 7 7.98 -7.02 -7.34
C ALA A 7 7.49 -5.57 -7.26
N VAL A 8 6.47 -5.30 -6.43
CA VAL A 8 5.94 -3.95 -6.28
C VAL A 8 6.87 -3.12 -5.39
N ARG A 9 7.19 -1.91 -5.85
CA ARG A 9 8.06 -0.99 -5.12
C ARG A 9 7.23 -0.03 -4.30
N VAL A 10 7.79 0.42 -3.18
CA VAL A 10 7.18 1.47 -2.36
C VAL A 10 8.03 2.72 -2.47
N VAL A 11 7.41 3.84 -2.83
CA VAL A 11 8.11 5.12 -2.98
C VAL A 11 7.46 6.16 -2.06
N ALA A 12 8.26 7.13 -1.62
CA ALA A 12 7.79 8.14 -0.68
C ALA A 12 7.12 9.33 -1.38
N ALA A 13 7.37 9.50 -2.67
CA ALA A 13 6.84 10.64 -3.42
C ALA A 13 6.44 10.16 -4.81
N ALA A 14 5.68 10.98 -5.53
CA ALA A 14 5.22 10.65 -6.88
C ALA A 14 6.43 10.37 -7.78
N PRO A 15 6.53 9.18 -8.39
CA PRO A 15 7.67 8.83 -9.22
C PRO A 15 7.60 9.56 -10.56
N THR A 16 8.77 9.98 -11.05
CA THR A 16 8.88 10.65 -12.34
C THR A 16 8.82 9.63 -13.47
N GLY A 17 8.12 9.97 -14.54
CA GLY A 17 8.07 9.10 -15.72
C GLY A 17 7.17 7.88 -15.57
N CYS A 18 6.36 7.83 -14.52
CA CYS A 18 5.45 6.73 -14.28
C CYS A 18 4.02 7.14 -14.59
N THR A 19 3.17 6.16 -14.89
CA THR A 19 1.76 6.39 -15.18
C THR A 19 0.94 6.06 -13.96
N GLU A 20 0.06 6.98 -13.54
CA GLU A 20 -0.85 6.73 -12.45
C GLU A 20 -1.89 5.70 -12.87
N ARG A 21 -2.07 4.67 -12.03
CA ARG A 21 -3.00 3.58 -12.32
C ARG A 21 -4.24 3.59 -11.43
N GLY A 22 -4.25 4.44 -10.42
CA GLY A 22 -5.39 4.55 -9.55
C GLY A 22 -4.99 4.71 -8.09
N GLU A 23 -5.99 4.74 -7.23
CA GLU A 23 -5.81 4.92 -5.80
C GLU A 23 -6.37 3.71 -5.08
N VAL A 24 -5.67 3.27 -4.04
CA VAL A 24 -6.05 2.10 -3.25
C VAL A 24 -6.21 2.54 -1.80
N GLU A 25 -7.31 2.12 -1.18
CA GLU A 25 -7.47 2.27 0.26
C GLU A 25 -7.41 0.88 0.89
N VAL A 26 -6.53 0.72 1.85
CA VAL A 26 -6.37 -0.54 2.58
C VAL A 26 -6.62 -0.31 4.05
N SER A 27 -7.11 -1.32 4.74
CA SER A 27 -7.36 -1.22 6.15
C SER A 27 -7.18 -2.56 6.86
N VAL A 28 -6.78 -2.47 8.13
CA VAL A 28 -6.68 -3.61 9.02
C VAL A 28 -7.23 -3.20 10.36
N LYS A 29 -7.51 -4.19 11.22
CA LYS A 29 -7.89 -3.87 12.60
C LYS A 29 -6.64 -3.41 13.34
N ASP A 30 -6.70 -2.23 13.95
CA ASP A 30 -5.61 -1.71 14.75
C ASP A 30 -5.76 -2.04 16.23
N ARG A 31 -6.87 -2.70 16.62
CA ARG A 31 -7.13 -3.16 17.98
C ARG A 31 -7.73 -4.55 17.97
N LEU A 32 -7.32 -5.36 18.94
CA LEU A 32 -7.89 -6.68 19.16
C LEU A 32 -8.31 -6.77 20.62
N GLY A 33 -9.61 -6.64 20.89
CA GLY A 33 -10.13 -6.63 22.25
C GLY A 33 -9.56 -5.46 23.03
N PRO A 34 -9.04 -5.69 24.26
CA PRO A 34 -8.46 -4.61 25.06
C PRO A 34 -7.04 -4.22 24.66
N TYR A 35 -6.47 -4.91 23.68
CA TYR A 35 -5.07 -4.69 23.29
C TYR A 35 -4.99 -3.92 21.99
N GLU A 36 -4.10 -2.94 21.96
CA GLU A 36 -3.77 -2.24 20.73
C GLU A 36 -2.72 -3.04 19.99
N ARG A 37 -2.84 -3.07 18.66
CA ARG A 37 -1.83 -3.71 17.84
C ARG A 37 -0.60 -2.81 17.75
N ASN A 38 0.56 -3.44 17.58
CA ASN A 38 1.80 -2.72 17.40
C ASN A 38 1.70 -1.84 16.13
N PRO A 39 1.91 -0.51 16.23
CA PRO A 39 1.81 0.36 15.05
C PRO A 39 2.71 -0.05 13.89
N ARG A 40 3.88 -0.60 14.18
CA ARG A 40 4.78 -1.07 13.14
C ARG A 40 4.18 -2.24 12.36
N LYS A 41 3.54 -3.16 13.06
CA LYS A 41 2.88 -4.29 12.40
C LYS A 41 1.70 -3.84 11.57
N VAL A 42 0.93 -2.88 12.06
CA VAL A 42 -0.19 -2.32 11.31
C VAL A 42 0.32 -1.69 10.01
N ARG A 43 1.39 -0.92 10.09
CA ARG A 43 1.99 -0.30 8.92
C ARG A 43 2.47 -1.35 7.91
N ASP A 44 3.14 -2.40 8.39
CA ASP A 44 3.65 -3.45 7.52
C ASP A 44 2.50 -4.20 6.85
N GLU A 45 1.41 -4.44 7.56
CA GLU A 45 0.24 -5.10 6.99
C GLU A 45 -0.43 -4.22 5.93
N LEU A 46 -0.55 -2.92 6.19
CA LEU A 46 -1.12 -1.99 5.23
C LEU A 46 -0.29 -1.94 3.95
N GLU A 47 1.04 -1.90 4.10
CA GLU A 47 1.94 -1.92 2.96
C GLU A 47 1.77 -3.21 2.15
N THR A 48 1.69 -4.35 2.83
CA THR A 48 1.49 -5.63 2.16
C THR A 48 0.17 -5.65 1.39
N LEU A 49 -0.90 -5.12 1.99
CA LEU A 49 -2.19 -5.06 1.32
C LEU A 49 -2.13 -4.17 0.08
N ALA A 50 -1.46 -3.02 0.18
CA ALA A 50 -1.31 -2.12 -0.96
C ALA A 50 -0.53 -2.79 -2.08
N ARG A 51 0.56 -3.50 -1.75
CA ARG A 51 1.35 -4.21 -2.74
C ARG A 51 0.57 -5.34 -3.40
N ASN A 52 -0.32 -6.00 -2.65
CA ASN A 52 -1.18 -7.04 -3.20
C ASN A 52 -2.21 -6.49 -4.18
N GLU A 53 -2.63 -5.25 -3.99
CA GLU A 53 -3.63 -4.63 -4.87
C GLU A 53 -3.01 -4.11 -6.17
N ALA A 54 -1.74 -3.73 -6.16
CA ALA A 54 -1.09 -3.10 -7.29
C ALA A 54 -1.17 -3.91 -8.60
N PRO A 55 -0.90 -5.24 -8.58
CA PRO A 55 -0.99 -6.00 -9.83
C PRO A 55 -2.38 -5.98 -10.46
N GLY A 56 -3.44 -5.90 -9.66
CA GLY A 56 -4.81 -5.81 -10.16
C GLY A 56 -5.07 -4.51 -10.90
N LEU A 57 -4.28 -3.48 -10.66
CA LEU A 57 -4.35 -2.20 -11.34
C LEU A 57 -3.30 -2.07 -12.44
N SER A 58 -2.60 -3.14 -12.74
CA SER A 58 -1.47 -3.14 -13.67
C SER A 58 -0.38 -2.16 -13.21
N ALA A 59 -0.20 -2.02 -11.89
CA ALA A 59 0.80 -1.15 -11.29
C ALA A 59 1.97 -1.95 -10.76
N ASP A 60 3.13 -1.33 -10.71
CA ASP A 60 4.34 -1.94 -10.15
C ASP A 60 4.95 -1.09 -9.04
N THR A 61 4.30 -0.01 -8.66
CA THR A 61 4.79 0.91 -7.63
C THR A 61 3.60 1.44 -6.86
N VAL A 62 3.75 1.59 -5.54
CA VAL A 62 2.74 2.21 -4.70
C VAL A 62 3.36 3.33 -3.89
N GLN A 63 2.57 4.37 -3.65
CA GLN A 63 3.00 5.56 -2.92
C GLN A 63 2.00 5.83 -1.81
N PRO A 64 2.44 5.88 -0.54
CA PRO A 64 1.52 6.23 0.53
C PRO A 64 1.10 7.69 0.41
N LEU A 65 -0.20 7.94 0.46
CA LEU A 65 -0.75 9.30 0.38
C LEU A 65 -0.93 9.90 1.77
N ASP A 66 -1.29 9.05 2.74
CA ASP A 66 -1.48 9.45 4.13
C ASP A 66 -0.69 8.52 5.03
N GLY A 67 -0.47 8.92 6.27
CA GLY A 67 0.01 8.00 7.29
C GLY A 67 -1.12 7.07 7.70
N PRO A 68 -0.80 5.91 8.30
CA PRO A 68 -1.84 5.03 8.83
C PRO A 68 -2.67 5.77 9.88
N GLU A 69 -3.99 5.67 9.76
CA GLU A 69 -4.91 6.34 10.66
C GLU A 69 -6.07 5.41 10.93
N ASP A 70 -6.28 5.07 12.20
CA ASP A 70 -7.32 4.12 12.61
C ASP A 70 -7.27 2.82 11.82
N GLY A 71 -6.07 2.35 11.50
CA GLY A 71 -5.88 1.11 10.76
C GLY A 71 -6.15 1.20 9.28
N SER A 72 -6.29 2.41 8.73
CA SER A 72 -6.53 2.61 7.30
C SER A 72 -5.46 3.49 6.70
N GLN A 73 -5.20 3.30 5.42
CA GLN A 73 -4.22 4.11 4.70
C GLN A 73 -4.57 4.13 3.22
N ARG A 74 -4.41 5.30 2.59
CA ARG A 74 -4.60 5.44 1.15
C ARG A 74 -3.25 5.41 0.46
N TRP A 75 -3.23 4.80 -0.72
CA TRP A 75 -2.03 4.64 -1.54
C TRP A 75 -2.39 4.98 -2.97
N ARG A 76 -1.42 5.51 -3.70
CA ARG A 76 -1.56 5.72 -5.14
C ARG A 76 -0.71 4.69 -5.87
N ALA A 77 -1.30 4.04 -6.87
CA ALA A 77 -0.62 3.02 -7.64
C ALA A 77 -0.06 3.63 -8.92
N TRP A 78 1.16 3.27 -9.28
CA TRP A 78 1.86 3.77 -10.45
C TRP A 78 2.41 2.63 -11.26
N ARG A 79 2.50 2.83 -12.56
CA ARG A 79 3.22 1.92 -13.44
C ARG A 79 4.45 2.62 -13.96
N CYS A 80 5.61 2.16 -13.55
CA CYS A 80 6.89 2.75 -13.90
C CYS A 80 7.59 1.98 -15.02
N ARG A 81 7.18 0.75 -15.26
CA ARG A 81 7.72 -0.06 -16.35
C ARG A 81 6.73 -0.04 -17.50
N GLY A 82 7.24 0.34 -18.65
CA GLY A 82 6.45 0.48 -19.86
C GLY A 82 5.93 -0.80 -20.45
#